data_befe69553d48072fd2a7026c34fd328b
#
_entry.id   befe69553d48072fd2a7026c34fd328b
#
_cell.length_a   1.000
_cell.length_b   1.000
_cell.length_c   1.000
_cell.angle_alpha   90.00
_cell.angle_beta   90.00
_cell.angle_gamma   90.00
#
_symmetry.space_group_name_H-M   'P 1'
#
loop_
_entity.id
_entity.type
_entity.pdbx_description
1 polymer ?
#
loop_
_entity_poly.entity_id
_entity_poly.type
_entity_poly.pdbx_seq_one_letter_code
_entity_poly.pdbx_strand_id
1 'polypeptide(L)'
;IYFDEGTIAPIEQGPISIDVSMSFLNPLLAEEFQMQMVEVDAPVEGLDDGTKKRVALTFDDGPHPQVTKQVLDSLDRYNAKATFFMLGNRVQYYPEIALDVLNRGHEVGNHTWSHPVLPKLTEAQIMNEFSTTENAIISAIGQESTVFRPPYGSTTDAINAIIPRDVAIWSIDTLDWKHRDANKLVQSVKNQMHNNAIILMHDIHQSTADGLNGVLDYLANEGYEFVTVSDIMPYVQ
;
A
#
# COMPACT_ATOMS: atom_id res chain seq x y z
N ILE A 1 10.26 48.18 -26.07
CA ILE A 1 10.03 48.14 -24.62
C ILE A 1 10.67 46.80 -24.16
N TYR A 2 11.87 46.90 -23.61
CA TYR A 2 12.60 45.80 -23.03
C TYR A 2 12.09 45.55 -21.62
N PHE A 3 11.77 44.30 -21.26
CA PHE A 3 11.57 43.87 -19.89
C PHE A 3 12.84 43.17 -19.40
N ASP A 4 13.35 43.71 -18.28
CA ASP A 4 14.54 43.30 -17.56
C ASP A 4 14.27 41.95 -16.82
N GLU A 5 15.16 40.99 -17.00
CA GLU A 5 15.13 39.73 -16.27
C GLU A 5 15.69 39.91 -14.85
N GLY A 6 14.79 40.15 -13.90
CA GLY A 6 15.14 40.22 -12.48
C GLY A 6 15.49 38.84 -11.91
N THR A 7 16.76 38.65 -11.56
CA THR A 7 17.28 37.51 -10.83
C THR A 7 16.62 37.40 -9.47
N ILE A 8 15.85 36.33 -9.21
CA ILE A 8 15.27 36.06 -7.89
C ILE A 8 16.37 35.39 -7.03
N ALA A 9 16.76 36.08 -5.96
CA ALA A 9 17.65 35.53 -4.95
C ALA A 9 16.93 34.44 -4.12
N PRO A 10 17.62 33.38 -3.63
CA PRO A 10 17.01 32.36 -2.82
C PRO A 10 16.55 32.93 -1.48
N ILE A 11 15.31 32.61 -1.08
CA ILE A 11 14.74 32.97 0.22
C ILE A 11 15.35 32.00 1.25
N GLU A 12 16.23 32.51 2.11
CA GLU A 12 16.64 31.79 3.31
C GLU A 12 15.44 31.68 4.26
N GLN A 13 14.95 30.45 4.44
CA GLN A 13 13.94 30.15 5.48
C GLN A 13 14.69 30.00 6.81
N GLY A 14 14.67 31.08 7.61
CA GLY A 14 15.03 31.00 9.02
C GLY A 14 13.99 30.25 9.84
N PRO A 15 14.32 29.78 11.04
CA PRO A 15 13.41 29.01 11.88
C PRO A 15 12.18 29.85 12.23
N ILE A 16 10.98 29.26 12.02
CA ILE A 16 9.71 29.87 12.41
C ILE A 16 9.61 29.81 13.93
N SER A 17 9.79 30.92 14.62
CA SER A 17 9.50 31.02 16.06
C SER A 17 8.03 31.35 16.23
N ILE A 18 7.26 30.42 16.82
CA ILE A 18 5.89 30.67 17.25
C ILE A 18 5.96 31.27 18.66
N ASP A 19 5.78 32.58 18.76
CA ASP A 19 5.64 33.26 20.05
C ASP A 19 4.20 33.07 20.55
N VAL A 20 3.99 32.12 21.48
CA VAL A 20 2.71 31.92 22.16
C VAL A 20 2.74 32.74 23.42
N SER A 21 2.19 33.95 23.38
CA SER A 21 2.00 34.78 24.57
C SER A 21 0.94 34.15 25.49
N MET A 22 1.42 33.50 26.57
CA MET A 22 0.59 32.91 27.62
C MET A 22 0.21 33.97 28.65
N SER A 23 -0.84 34.77 28.39
CA SER A 23 -1.31 35.78 29.32
C SER A 23 -2.49 35.36 30.22
N PHE A 24 -2.87 34.08 30.25
CA PHE A 24 -4.04 33.62 31.03
C PHE A 24 -3.82 32.29 31.82
N LEU A 25 -2.66 32.04 32.41
CA LEU A 25 -2.49 30.91 33.32
C LEU A 25 -2.23 31.40 34.76
N ASN A 26 -3.03 30.85 35.70
CA ASN A 26 -2.97 31.05 37.12
C ASN A 26 -1.55 30.83 37.67
N PRO A 27 -0.94 31.77 38.43
CA PRO A 27 0.44 31.65 38.93
C PRO A 27 0.74 30.45 39.80
N LEU A 28 -0.26 29.78 40.31
CA LEU A 28 -0.11 28.60 41.23
C LEU A 28 0.15 27.26 40.48
N LEU A 29 0.12 27.25 39.13
CA LEU A 29 0.39 26.06 38.35
C LEU A 29 1.69 26.16 37.55
N ALA A 30 2.46 27.23 37.71
CA ALA A 30 3.70 27.44 36.95
C ALA A 30 4.90 26.67 37.46
N GLU A 31 4.84 26.08 38.64
CA GLU A 31 5.99 25.36 39.26
C GLU A 31 6.07 23.86 38.89
N GLU A 32 5.04 23.25 38.29
CA GLU A 32 5.03 21.83 37.94
C GLU A 32 5.17 21.49 36.46
N PHE A 33 5.22 22.49 35.56
CA PHE A 33 5.47 22.26 34.14
C PHE A 33 6.83 22.79 33.71
N GLN A 34 7.90 22.22 34.24
CA GLN A 34 9.18 22.25 33.58
C GLN A 34 9.07 21.27 32.40
N MET A 35 8.47 21.73 31.29
CA MET A 35 8.57 21.02 30.02
C MET A 35 10.05 20.97 29.66
N GLN A 36 10.65 19.82 29.94
CA GLN A 36 11.90 19.45 29.35
C GLN A 36 11.66 19.42 27.84
N MET A 37 12.10 20.46 27.13
CA MET A 37 12.20 20.41 25.70
C MET A 37 13.21 19.32 25.39
N VAL A 38 12.70 18.09 25.24
CA VAL A 38 13.46 17.05 24.56
C VAL A 38 13.53 17.56 23.12
N GLU A 39 14.69 18.06 22.72
CA GLU A 39 15.05 18.11 21.33
C GLU A 39 14.92 16.66 20.85
N VAL A 40 13.76 16.31 20.31
CA VAL A 40 13.62 15.09 19.55
C VAL A 40 14.38 15.41 18.25
N ASP A 41 15.68 15.12 18.24
CA ASP A 41 16.37 14.75 17.01
C ASP A 41 15.69 13.46 16.51
N ALA A 42 14.43 13.58 16.08
CA ALA A 42 13.90 12.60 15.16
C ALA A 42 14.82 12.71 13.95
N PRO A 43 15.51 11.63 13.54
CA PRO A 43 16.18 11.66 12.28
C PRO A 43 15.11 12.08 11.27
N VAL A 44 15.31 13.20 10.61
CA VAL A 44 14.60 13.52 9.38
C VAL A 44 15.00 12.37 8.49
N GLU A 45 14.12 11.36 8.39
CA GLU A 45 14.33 10.25 7.46
C GLU A 45 14.55 10.93 6.12
N GLY A 46 15.78 10.78 5.60
CA GLY A 46 16.31 11.60 4.53
C GLY A 46 15.32 11.60 3.38
N LEU A 47 15.07 12.78 2.84
CA LEU A 47 14.39 12.96 1.57
C LEU A 47 14.93 11.87 0.64
N ASP A 48 14.01 11.03 0.11
CA ASP A 48 14.37 9.99 -0.85
C ASP A 48 15.16 10.66 -1.98
N ASP A 49 16.45 10.41 -2.03
CA ASP A 49 17.34 10.95 -3.05
C ASP A 49 17.17 10.26 -4.42
N GLY A 50 16.15 9.40 -4.54
CA GLY A 50 15.85 8.63 -5.75
C GLY A 50 16.79 7.43 -5.95
N THR A 51 17.70 7.14 -5.01
CA THR A 51 18.66 6.03 -5.14
C THR A 51 18.10 4.70 -4.62
N LYS A 52 17.08 4.74 -3.75
CA LYS A 52 16.45 3.53 -3.20
C LYS A 52 15.60 2.82 -4.26
N LYS A 53 15.90 1.56 -4.50
CA LYS A 53 15.06 0.69 -5.32
C LYS A 53 13.92 0.14 -4.47
N ARG A 54 12.66 0.46 -4.81
CA ARG A 54 11.47 -0.04 -4.10
C ARG A 54 10.58 -0.85 -5.01
N VAL A 55 9.88 -1.80 -4.41
CA VAL A 55 8.88 -2.61 -5.09
C VAL A 55 7.73 -2.95 -4.12
N ALA A 56 6.49 -2.82 -4.59
CA ALA A 56 5.32 -3.33 -3.89
C ALA A 56 4.85 -4.63 -4.55
N LEU A 57 4.95 -5.72 -3.79
CA LEU A 57 4.33 -6.99 -4.15
C LEU A 57 2.85 -6.94 -3.76
N THR A 58 1.95 -7.24 -4.70
CA THR A 58 0.52 -7.21 -4.43
C THR A 58 -0.15 -8.50 -4.85
N PHE A 59 -1.14 -8.92 -4.05
CA PHE A 59 -1.88 -10.16 -4.24
C PHE A 59 -3.37 -9.89 -4.22
N ASP A 60 -4.07 -10.24 -5.29
CA ASP A 60 -5.51 -10.04 -5.45
C ASP A 60 -6.28 -11.35 -5.23
N ASP A 61 -7.59 -11.23 -5.01
CA ASP A 61 -8.59 -12.30 -4.92
C ASP A 61 -8.57 -13.18 -3.66
N GLY A 62 -7.59 -13.04 -2.77
CA GLY A 62 -7.55 -13.76 -1.50
C GLY A 62 -8.61 -13.31 -0.47
N PRO A 63 -8.54 -13.87 0.74
CA PRO A 63 -7.63 -14.91 1.18
C PRO A 63 -8.01 -16.32 0.71
N HIS A 64 -7.02 -17.19 0.53
CA HIS A 64 -7.19 -18.61 0.21
C HIS A 64 -6.61 -19.47 1.34
N PRO A 65 -7.32 -20.53 1.82
CA PRO A 65 -6.94 -21.24 3.04
C PRO A 65 -5.56 -21.90 3.04
N GLN A 66 -5.02 -22.19 1.88
CA GLN A 66 -3.71 -22.86 1.74
C GLN A 66 -2.68 -21.98 1.03
N VAL A 67 -3.07 -21.34 -0.08
CA VAL A 67 -2.11 -20.61 -0.92
C VAL A 67 -1.66 -19.31 -0.24
N THR A 68 -2.59 -18.55 0.35
CA THR A 68 -2.22 -17.32 1.08
C THR A 68 -1.19 -17.59 2.19
N LYS A 69 -1.35 -18.70 2.94
CA LYS A 69 -0.36 -19.09 3.98
C LYS A 69 1.02 -19.39 3.40
N GLN A 70 1.09 -20.07 2.26
CA GLN A 70 2.37 -20.37 1.57
C GLN A 70 3.03 -19.08 1.05
N VAL A 71 2.23 -18.13 0.55
CA VAL A 71 2.70 -16.79 0.16
C VAL A 71 3.29 -16.06 1.36
N LEU A 72 2.57 -16.03 2.48
CA LEU A 72 3.02 -15.41 3.73
C LEU A 72 4.33 -16.03 4.24
N ASP A 73 4.43 -17.36 4.26
CA ASP A 73 5.65 -18.07 4.68
C ASP A 73 6.84 -17.77 3.75
N SER A 74 6.59 -17.47 2.49
CA SER A 74 7.63 -17.05 1.55
C SER A 74 8.07 -15.62 1.81
N LEU A 75 7.14 -14.70 2.05
CA LEU A 75 7.42 -13.29 2.39
C LEU A 75 8.22 -13.16 3.69
N ASP A 76 7.87 -13.94 4.72
CA ASP A 76 8.57 -13.93 6.02
C ASP A 76 10.06 -14.28 5.88
N ARG A 77 10.41 -15.23 4.99
CA ARG A 77 11.80 -15.62 4.76
C ARG A 77 12.70 -14.49 4.26
N TYR A 78 12.11 -13.51 3.60
CA TYR A 78 12.81 -12.35 3.05
C TYR A 78 12.56 -11.06 3.85
N ASN A 79 11.84 -11.17 4.99
CA ASN A 79 11.33 -10.01 5.73
C ASN A 79 10.61 -9.00 4.79
N ALA A 80 9.96 -9.53 3.76
CA ALA A 80 9.28 -8.74 2.74
C ALA A 80 7.88 -8.34 3.22
N LYS A 81 7.51 -7.07 2.98
CA LYS A 81 6.12 -6.61 3.15
C LYS A 81 5.41 -6.62 1.81
N ALA A 82 4.09 -6.78 1.85
CA ALA A 82 3.24 -6.87 0.67
C ALA A 82 1.85 -6.30 0.97
N THR A 83 1.05 -6.08 -0.06
CA THR A 83 -0.35 -5.65 0.06
C THR A 83 -1.26 -6.73 -0.52
N PHE A 84 -2.28 -7.10 0.25
CA PHE A 84 -3.28 -8.10 -0.13
C PHE A 84 -4.62 -7.42 -0.38
N PHE A 85 -5.07 -7.38 -1.63
CA PHE A 85 -6.38 -6.88 -2.02
C PHE A 85 -7.41 -8.01 -1.93
N MET A 86 -8.18 -8.00 -0.85
CA MET A 86 -9.03 -9.12 -0.48
C MET A 86 -10.47 -8.95 -0.97
N LEU A 87 -11.05 -10.04 -1.47
CA LEU A 87 -12.49 -10.11 -1.73
C LEU A 87 -13.28 -10.26 -0.41
N GLY A 88 -14.28 -9.43 -0.21
CA GLY A 88 -15.06 -9.43 1.04
C GLY A 88 -15.73 -10.77 1.35
N ASN A 89 -16.26 -11.46 0.34
CA ASN A 89 -16.84 -12.79 0.52
C ASN A 89 -15.79 -13.82 1.00
N ARG A 90 -14.54 -13.69 0.59
CA ARG A 90 -13.45 -14.57 1.06
C ARG A 90 -12.98 -14.21 2.46
N VAL A 91 -12.91 -12.93 2.78
CA VAL A 91 -12.63 -12.48 4.17
C VAL A 91 -13.69 -13.01 5.13
N GLN A 92 -14.95 -12.99 4.73
CA GLN A 92 -16.06 -13.57 5.54
C GLN A 92 -15.86 -15.08 5.78
N TYR A 93 -15.36 -15.83 4.79
CA TYR A 93 -15.12 -17.28 4.93
C TYR A 93 -13.85 -17.64 5.68
N TYR A 94 -12.81 -16.80 5.60
CA TYR A 94 -11.48 -17.07 6.15
C TYR A 94 -10.94 -15.85 6.94
N PRO A 95 -11.70 -15.35 7.94
CA PRO A 95 -11.31 -14.15 8.68
C PRO A 95 -9.97 -14.32 9.42
N GLU A 96 -9.67 -15.54 9.87
CA GLU A 96 -8.40 -15.87 10.55
C GLU A 96 -7.18 -15.71 9.64
N ILE A 97 -7.35 -15.88 8.32
CA ILE A 97 -6.25 -15.70 7.36
C ILE A 97 -6.05 -14.21 7.07
N ALA A 98 -7.13 -13.45 6.95
CA ALA A 98 -7.04 -11.98 6.83
C ALA A 98 -6.33 -11.38 8.06
N LEU A 99 -6.64 -11.88 9.26
CA LEU A 99 -5.97 -11.49 10.50
C LEU A 99 -4.48 -11.91 10.52
N ASP A 100 -4.13 -13.11 10.01
CA ASP A 100 -2.74 -13.56 9.91
C ASP A 100 -1.92 -12.66 8.96
N VAL A 101 -2.50 -12.24 7.83
CA VAL A 101 -1.89 -11.24 6.92
C VAL A 101 -1.54 -9.96 7.67
N LEU A 102 -2.48 -9.39 8.41
CA LEU A 102 -2.25 -8.17 9.19
C LEU A 102 -1.19 -8.39 10.29
N ASN A 103 -1.30 -9.48 11.04
CA ASN A 103 -0.40 -9.77 12.18
C ASN A 103 1.06 -9.96 11.74
N ARG A 104 1.30 -10.42 10.50
CA ARG A 104 2.65 -10.50 9.89
C ARG A 104 3.12 -9.15 9.32
N GLY A 105 2.33 -8.08 9.52
CA GLY A 105 2.69 -6.71 9.15
C GLY A 105 2.54 -6.40 7.66
N HIS A 106 1.66 -7.13 6.97
CA HIS A 106 1.27 -6.80 5.59
C HIS A 106 0.08 -5.85 5.57
N GLU A 107 -0.09 -5.17 4.45
CA GLU A 107 -1.19 -4.26 4.22
C GLU A 107 -2.42 -5.01 3.68
N VAL A 108 -3.61 -4.61 4.15
CA VAL A 108 -4.89 -5.16 3.68
C VAL A 108 -5.62 -4.08 2.88
N GLY A 109 -5.90 -4.40 1.61
CA GLY A 109 -6.69 -3.59 0.69
C GLY A 109 -8.06 -4.22 0.41
N ASN A 110 -9.01 -3.37 0.00
CA ASN A 110 -10.36 -3.78 -0.40
C ASN A 110 -10.39 -4.09 -1.90
N HIS A 111 -10.94 -5.25 -2.29
CA HIS A 111 -11.05 -5.69 -3.68
C HIS A 111 -12.50 -5.98 -4.11
N THR A 112 -13.49 -5.29 -3.49
CA THR A 112 -14.92 -5.52 -3.65
C THR A 112 -15.41 -6.84 -3.01
N TRP A 113 -16.74 -7.01 -2.94
CA TRP A 113 -17.33 -8.21 -2.36
C TRP A 113 -17.28 -9.42 -3.29
N SER A 114 -17.68 -9.22 -4.56
CA SER A 114 -17.95 -10.32 -5.50
C SER A 114 -17.16 -10.23 -6.81
N HIS A 115 -16.17 -9.31 -6.90
CA HIS A 115 -15.33 -9.11 -8.08
C HIS A 115 -16.08 -8.70 -9.35
N PRO A 116 -17.00 -7.71 -9.31
CA PRO A 116 -17.74 -7.27 -10.49
C PRO A 116 -16.93 -6.30 -11.37
N VAL A 117 -17.38 -6.11 -12.62
CA VAL A 117 -16.88 -5.06 -13.50
C VAL A 117 -17.56 -3.74 -13.11
N LEU A 118 -16.89 -2.89 -12.32
CA LEU A 118 -17.45 -1.68 -11.70
C LEU A 118 -18.14 -0.72 -12.68
N PRO A 119 -17.59 -0.41 -13.88
CA PRO A 119 -18.24 0.47 -14.84
C PRO A 119 -19.60 -0.02 -15.38
N LYS A 120 -19.99 -1.28 -15.09
CA LYS A 120 -21.31 -1.82 -15.43
C LYS A 120 -22.34 -1.68 -14.32
N LEU A 121 -21.95 -1.17 -13.17
CA LEU A 121 -22.79 -1.03 -11.98
C LEU A 121 -23.24 0.42 -11.79
N THR A 122 -24.33 0.60 -11.06
CA THR A 122 -24.72 1.91 -10.54
C THR A 122 -23.83 2.30 -9.36
N GLU A 123 -23.72 3.60 -9.06
CA GLU A 123 -22.99 4.10 -7.90
C GLU A 123 -23.40 3.40 -6.59
N ALA A 124 -24.71 3.23 -6.36
CA ALA A 124 -25.22 2.53 -5.17
C ALA A 124 -24.75 1.06 -5.10
N GLN A 125 -24.64 0.38 -6.23
CA GLN A 125 -24.13 -1.00 -6.28
C GLN A 125 -22.61 -1.03 -6.01
N ILE A 126 -21.85 -0.07 -6.57
CA ILE A 126 -20.43 0.05 -6.32
C ILE A 126 -20.17 0.28 -4.83
N MET A 127 -20.89 1.23 -4.22
CA MET A 127 -20.74 1.52 -2.80
C MET A 127 -21.17 0.36 -1.90
N ASN A 128 -22.15 -0.45 -2.33
CA ASN A 128 -22.52 -1.67 -1.62
C ASN A 128 -21.41 -2.74 -1.70
N GLU A 129 -20.81 -2.95 -2.86
CA GLU A 129 -19.64 -3.85 -3.03
C GLU A 129 -18.48 -3.42 -2.13
N PHE A 130 -18.16 -2.13 -2.11
CA PHE A 130 -17.11 -1.57 -1.26
C PHE A 130 -17.46 -1.72 0.23
N SER A 131 -18.60 -1.21 0.67
CA SER A 131 -18.94 -1.14 2.10
C SER A 131 -19.17 -2.49 2.73
N THR A 132 -19.75 -3.45 1.99
CA THR A 132 -19.91 -4.82 2.48
C THR A 132 -18.57 -5.49 2.70
N THR A 133 -17.62 -5.27 1.80
CA THR A 133 -16.24 -5.75 1.95
C THR A 133 -15.54 -5.12 3.13
N GLU A 134 -15.66 -3.79 3.27
CA GLU A 134 -15.07 -3.04 4.36
C GLU A 134 -15.56 -3.55 5.72
N ASN A 135 -16.87 -3.80 5.85
CA ASN A 135 -17.44 -4.36 7.06
C ASN A 135 -16.89 -5.78 7.37
N ALA A 136 -16.67 -6.61 6.36
CA ALA A 136 -16.06 -7.92 6.54
C ALA A 136 -14.59 -7.80 6.99
N ILE A 137 -13.82 -6.89 6.38
CA ILE A 137 -12.44 -6.60 6.75
C ILE A 137 -12.38 -6.11 8.21
N ILE A 138 -13.16 -5.08 8.58
CA ILE A 138 -13.20 -4.57 9.96
C ILE A 138 -13.56 -5.68 10.94
N SER A 139 -14.54 -6.51 10.62
CA SER A 139 -14.94 -7.63 11.48
C SER A 139 -13.84 -8.66 11.66
N ALA A 140 -13.02 -8.89 10.65
CA ALA A 140 -11.94 -9.89 10.67
C ALA A 140 -10.67 -9.37 11.34
N ILE A 141 -10.25 -8.12 11.06
CA ILE A 141 -8.94 -7.60 11.44
C ILE A 141 -9.00 -6.42 12.44
N GLY A 142 -10.19 -5.91 12.76
CA GLY A 142 -10.39 -4.84 13.75
C GLY A 142 -10.08 -3.42 13.25
N GLN A 143 -9.75 -3.27 11.96
CA GLN A 143 -9.47 -1.97 11.34
C GLN A 143 -9.95 -1.93 9.88
N GLU A 144 -10.03 -0.73 9.32
CA GLU A 144 -10.39 -0.50 7.93
C GLU A 144 -9.26 -0.93 6.96
N SER A 145 -9.63 -1.20 5.70
CA SER A 145 -8.64 -1.31 4.62
C SER A 145 -7.94 0.02 4.39
N THR A 146 -6.70 0.01 3.91
CA THR A 146 -5.92 1.24 3.66
C THR A 146 -6.05 1.71 2.22
N VAL A 147 -6.18 0.79 1.28
CA VAL A 147 -6.21 1.01 -0.17
C VAL A 147 -7.31 0.20 -0.84
N PHE A 148 -7.68 0.61 -2.05
CA PHE A 148 -8.68 -0.09 -2.87
C PHE A 148 -8.10 -0.45 -4.23
N ARG A 149 -8.43 -1.63 -4.74
CA ARG A 149 -8.16 -2.00 -6.13
C ARG A 149 -9.44 -2.44 -6.83
N PRO A 150 -9.82 -1.79 -7.94
CA PRO A 150 -10.98 -2.19 -8.71
C PRO A 150 -10.69 -3.53 -9.42
N PRO A 151 -11.65 -4.48 -9.43
CA PRO A 151 -11.54 -5.69 -10.21
C PRO A 151 -11.17 -5.43 -11.67
N TYR A 152 -10.27 -6.26 -12.21
CA TYR A 152 -9.74 -6.13 -13.58
C TYR A 152 -8.98 -4.81 -13.85
N GLY A 153 -8.66 -4.01 -12.84
CA GLY A 153 -8.17 -2.64 -13.00
C GLY A 153 -9.20 -1.71 -13.67
N SER A 154 -10.45 -2.14 -13.75
CA SER A 154 -11.50 -1.45 -14.51
C SER A 154 -12.19 -0.39 -13.66
N THR A 155 -11.86 0.87 -13.90
CA THR A 155 -12.38 2.02 -13.17
C THR A 155 -12.58 3.23 -14.09
N THR A 156 -13.12 4.32 -13.54
CA THR A 156 -13.24 5.65 -14.15
C THR A 156 -12.99 6.70 -13.08
N ASP A 157 -12.70 7.95 -13.47
CA ASP A 157 -12.52 9.06 -12.52
C ASP A 157 -13.74 9.25 -11.62
N ALA A 158 -14.94 9.06 -12.18
CA ALA A 158 -16.19 9.14 -11.40
C ALA A 158 -16.28 8.03 -10.34
N ILE A 159 -15.84 6.81 -10.65
CA ILE A 159 -15.79 5.71 -9.69
C ILE A 159 -14.73 5.99 -8.63
N ASN A 160 -13.54 6.42 -9.03
CA ASN A 160 -12.45 6.74 -8.10
C ASN A 160 -12.86 7.85 -7.12
N ALA A 161 -13.66 8.83 -7.57
CA ALA A 161 -14.11 9.94 -6.75
C ALA A 161 -15.10 9.54 -5.63
N ILE A 162 -15.82 8.43 -5.77
CA ILE A 162 -16.79 7.97 -4.75
C ILE A 162 -16.19 6.94 -3.79
N ILE A 163 -15.08 6.31 -4.14
CA ILE A 163 -14.40 5.35 -3.26
C ILE A 163 -13.61 6.12 -2.19
N PRO A 164 -13.86 5.88 -0.88
CA PRO A 164 -13.19 6.63 0.20
C PRO A 164 -11.81 6.04 0.56
N ARG A 165 -11.06 5.59 -0.42
CA ARG A 165 -9.71 5.02 -0.32
C ARG A 165 -8.91 5.38 -1.56
N ASP A 166 -7.60 5.44 -1.41
CA ASP A 166 -6.70 5.57 -2.55
C ASP A 166 -6.80 4.36 -3.46
N VAL A 167 -6.96 4.63 -4.76
CA VAL A 167 -7.14 3.59 -5.77
C VAL A 167 -5.78 3.19 -6.33
N ALA A 168 -5.38 1.94 -6.13
CA ALA A 168 -4.09 1.42 -6.54
C ALA A 168 -4.21 0.45 -7.73
N ILE A 169 -3.57 0.81 -8.83
CA ILE A 169 -3.40 -0.06 -10.00
C ILE A 169 -1.96 -0.58 -10.02
N TRP A 170 -1.66 -1.55 -10.84
CA TRP A 170 -0.33 -2.13 -11.01
C TRP A 170 0.42 -1.52 -12.20
N SER A 171 1.72 -1.57 -12.17
CA SER A 171 2.60 -1.25 -13.30
C SER A 171 3.17 -2.50 -13.98
N ILE A 172 3.13 -3.65 -13.30
CA ILE A 172 3.54 -4.95 -13.84
C ILE A 172 2.42 -5.96 -13.65
N ASP A 173 1.86 -6.47 -14.75
CA ASP A 173 0.98 -7.64 -14.75
C ASP A 173 1.82 -8.90 -15.03
N THR A 174 1.90 -9.80 -14.06
CA THR A 174 2.66 -11.04 -14.18
C THR A 174 1.98 -12.07 -15.08
N LEU A 175 0.68 -11.90 -15.35
CA LEU A 175 -0.17 -12.87 -16.04
C LEU A 175 -0.19 -14.25 -15.37
N ASP A 176 0.04 -14.33 -14.05
CA ASP A 176 0.01 -15.56 -13.28
C ASP A 176 -1.38 -16.25 -13.35
N TRP A 177 -2.44 -15.43 -13.35
CA TRP A 177 -3.82 -15.86 -13.54
C TRP A 177 -4.06 -16.60 -14.87
N LYS A 178 -3.25 -16.31 -15.90
CA LYS A 178 -3.37 -16.86 -17.25
C LYS A 178 -2.43 -18.05 -17.46
N HIS A 179 -1.18 -17.90 -17.07
CA HIS A 179 -0.14 -18.89 -17.40
C HIS A 179 -0.10 -20.06 -16.44
N ARG A 180 -0.41 -19.85 -15.17
CA ARG A 180 -0.38 -20.87 -14.10
C ARG A 180 0.95 -21.65 -14.08
N ASP A 181 2.05 -20.92 -14.20
CA ASP A 181 3.41 -21.44 -14.35
C ASP A 181 4.38 -20.62 -13.52
N ALA A 182 5.03 -21.26 -12.55
CA ALA A 182 5.98 -20.62 -11.62
C ALA A 182 7.18 -19.97 -12.34
N ASN A 183 7.71 -20.61 -13.38
CA ASN A 183 8.86 -20.06 -14.12
C ASN A 183 8.47 -18.84 -14.95
N LYS A 184 7.27 -18.84 -15.53
CA LYS A 184 6.75 -17.70 -16.28
C LYS A 184 6.48 -16.51 -15.39
N LEU A 185 6.01 -16.73 -14.14
CA LEU A 185 5.86 -15.69 -13.13
C LEU A 185 7.20 -14.97 -12.92
N VAL A 186 8.26 -15.71 -12.59
CA VAL A 186 9.61 -15.16 -12.37
C VAL A 186 10.11 -14.41 -13.59
N GLN A 187 9.95 -15.00 -14.78
CA GLN A 187 10.41 -14.39 -16.03
C GLN A 187 9.64 -13.11 -16.37
N SER A 188 8.33 -13.06 -16.09
CA SER A 188 7.51 -11.89 -16.31
C SER A 188 7.99 -10.71 -15.46
N VAL A 189 8.27 -10.96 -14.17
CA VAL A 189 8.84 -9.93 -13.28
C VAL A 189 10.20 -9.45 -13.79
N LYS A 190 11.12 -10.37 -14.10
CA LYS A 190 12.47 -10.01 -14.59
C LYS A 190 12.46 -9.15 -15.86
N ASN A 191 11.52 -9.42 -16.76
CA ASN A 191 11.45 -8.71 -18.05
C ASN A 191 10.86 -7.31 -17.95
N GLN A 192 10.04 -7.02 -16.93
CA GLN A 192 9.27 -5.78 -16.82
C GLN A 192 9.76 -4.89 -15.67
N MET A 193 10.66 -5.40 -14.80
CA MET A 193 11.03 -4.75 -13.54
C MET A 193 11.60 -3.35 -13.74
N HIS A 194 11.11 -2.41 -12.94
CA HIS A 194 11.55 -1.02 -12.86
C HIS A 194 11.43 -0.54 -11.40
N ASN A 195 12.10 0.57 -11.06
CA ASN A 195 11.97 1.15 -9.72
C ASN A 195 10.55 1.63 -9.45
N ASN A 196 10.11 1.54 -8.21
CA ASN A 196 8.76 1.86 -7.76
C ASN A 196 7.65 1.05 -8.49
N ALA A 197 7.95 -0.18 -8.88
CA ALA A 197 6.95 -1.07 -9.49
C ALA A 197 5.93 -1.55 -8.48
N ILE A 198 4.67 -1.60 -8.90
CA ILE A 198 3.57 -2.31 -8.22
C ILE A 198 3.28 -3.56 -9.04
N ILE A 199 3.54 -4.73 -8.47
CA ILE A 199 3.44 -6.03 -9.16
C ILE A 199 2.14 -6.72 -8.82
N LEU A 200 1.32 -7.01 -9.84
CA LEU A 200 0.09 -7.79 -9.71
C LEU A 200 0.39 -9.29 -9.73
N MET A 201 -0.08 -9.96 -8.70
CA MET A 201 -0.15 -11.41 -8.55
C MET A 201 -1.47 -11.79 -7.87
N HIS A 202 -1.74 -13.10 -7.74
CA HIS A 202 -2.95 -13.60 -7.09
C HIS A 202 -2.60 -14.73 -6.10
N ASP A 203 -2.96 -14.57 -4.82
CA ASP A 203 -2.68 -15.57 -3.77
C ASP A 203 -3.72 -16.68 -3.67
N ILE A 204 -4.39 -16.94 -4.79
CA ILE A 204 -5.34 -18.06 -4.98
C ILE A 204 -4.81 -19.14 -5.92
N HIS A 205 -3.61 -18.95 -6.48
CA HIS A 205 -3.02 -19.88 -7.44
C HIS A 205 -1.76 -20.53 -6.88
N GLN A 206 -1.74 -21.87 -6.85
CA GLN A 206 -0.57 -22.64 -6.36
C GLN A 206 0.70 -22.27 -7.13
N SER A 207 0.61 -22.07 -8.45
CA SER A 207 1.76 -21.69 -9.28
C SER A 207 2.39 -20.33 -8.87
N THR A 208 1.60 -19.43 -8.31
CA THR A 208 2.08 -18.14 -7.77
C THR A 208 2.90 -18.40 -6.50
N ALA A 209 2.36 -19.17 -5.56
CA ALA A 209 3.10 -19.57 -4.35
C ALA A 209 4.39 -20.32 -4.68
N ASP A 210 4.35 -21.26 -5.66
CA ASP A 210 5.51 -22.03 -6.09
C ASP A 210 6.60 -21.15 -6.72
N GLY A 211 6.21 -20.10 -7.45
CA GLY A 211 7.14 -19.19 -8.13
C GLY A 211 7.64 -18.01 -7.28
N LEU A 212 6.94 -17.70 -6.18
CA LEU A 212 7.19 -16.48 -5.40
C LEU A 212 8.62 -16.40 -4.84
N ASN A 213 9.19 -17.52 -4.36
CA ASN A 213 10.57 -17.51 -3.88
C ASN A 213 11.57 -17.07 -4.98
N GLY A 214 11.36 -17.49 -6.23
CA GLY A 214 12.20 -17.07 -7.33
C GLY A 214 12.07 -15.58 -7.67
N VAL A 215 10.88 -14.99 -7.45
CA VAL A 215 10.65 -13.55 -7.56
C VAL A 215 11.38 -12.80 -6.43
N LEU A 216 11.21 -13.27 -5.19
CA LEU A 216 11.83 -12.68 -4.00
C LEU A 216 13.36 -12.75 -4.08
N ASP A 217 13.93 -13.91 -4.46
CA ASP A 217 15.37 -14.07 -4.68
C ASP A 217 15.91 -13.05 -5.69
N TYR A 218 15.23 -12.91 -6.83
CA TYR A 218 15.65 -11.98 -7.86
C TYR A 218 15.63 -10.54 -7.34
N LEU A 219 14.51 -10.10 -6.74
CA LEU A 219 14.35 -8.72 -6.29
C LEU A 219 15.30 -8.37 -5.14
N ALA A 220 15.51 -9.28 -4.19
CA ALA A 220 16.47 -9.11 -3.10
C ALA A 220 17.92 -8.99 -3.62
N ASN A 221 18.31 -9.84 -4.58
CA ASN A 221 19.64 -9.80 -5.20
C ASN A 221 19.88 -8.50 -6.01
N GLU A 222 18.82 -7.94 -6.60
CA GLU A 222 18.86 -6.65 -7.29
C GLU A 222 18.84 -5.45 -6.33
N GLY A 223 18.68 -5.68 -5.01
CA GLY A 223 18.70 -4.66 -3.98
C GLY A 223 17.40 -3.87 -3.84
N TYR A 224 16.26 -4.49 -4.19
CA TYR A 224 14.94 -3.88 -3.98
C TYR A 224 14.51 -3.98 -2.52
N GLU A 225 13.99 -2.89 -1.97
CA GLU A 225 13.27 -2.83 -0.71
C GLU A 225 11.80 -3.20 -0.95
N PHE A 226 11.28 -4.16 -0.16
CA PHE A 226 9.89 -4.60 -0.24
C PHE A 226 9.03 -3.72 0.65
N VAL A 227 8.13 -2.96 0.03
CA VAL A 227 7.26 -2.00 0.70
C VAL A 227 5.79 -2.28 0.40
N THR A 228 4.88 -1.69 1.18
CA THR A 228 3.44 -1.77 0.91
C THR A 228 3.03 -0.81 -0.22
N VAL A 229 1.80 -0.94 -0.70
CA VAL A 229 1.25 0.01 -1.69
C VAL A 229 1.15 1.42 -1.09
N SER A 230 0.69 1.56 0.15
CA SER A 230 0.63 2.87 0.82
C SER A 230 2.00 3.53 0.93
N ASP A 231 3.08 2.75 1.15
CA ASP A 231 4.43 3.28 1.23
C ASP A 231 5.00 3.71 -0.14
N ILE A 232 4.60 3.04 -1.23
CA ILE A 232 5.16 3.28 -2.57
C ILE A 232 4.38 4.32 -3.38
N MET A 233 3.07 4.48 -3.13
CA MET A 233 2.21 5.40 -3.90
C MET A 233 2.73 6.84 -4.01
N PRO A 234 3.36 7.44 -2.97
CA PRO A 234 3.95 8.77 -3.09
C PRO A 234 5.05 8.89 -4.16
N TYR A 235 5.64 7.79 -4.60
CA TYR A 235 6.76 7.73 -5.56
C TYR A 235 6.35 7.20 -6.95
N VAL A 236 5.10 6.80 -7.13
CA VAL A 236 4.55 6.37 -8.43
C VAL A 236 4.02 7.60 -9.15
N GLN A 237 4.62 7.95 -10.28
CA GLN A 237 4.18 9.06 -11.16
C GLN A 237 3.18 8.59 -12.20
#